data_7ca3a9d33823890c05d7c188d9a7a5cb
#
_entry.id   7ca3a9d33823890c05d7c188d9a7a5cb
#
_cell.length_a   1.000
_cell.length_b   1.000
_cell.length_c   1.000
_cell.angle_alpha   90.00
_cell.angle_beta   90.00
_cell.angle_gamma   90.00
#
_symmetry.space_group_name_H-M   'P 1'
#
loop_
_entity.id
_entity.type
_entity.pdbx_description
1 polymer ?
#
loop_
_entity_poly.entity_id
_entity_poly.type
_entity_poly.pdbx_seq_one_letter_code
_entity_poly.pdbx_strand_id
1 'polypeptide(L)'
;MVEYGKKQVKKINEDIKNGFTHLFPITEDMNMTFEGVSRLVMLDRYTQKDLSLKTLGEGDLVITIVRNDPKFPARGIGYVSNVDGDNVTIKLEEDSLASAEDADKQGKIIRNIRQIDKPLELYFEQIAKRLAHHLGEDESDEMVNDFYNEVASLNLVPAGRVLFGAGSNTNVTYFNCFVMPFIHDSRGGISDHRKQVMEIMSRGGGVGTNGSSLRPKNSLAKGVNGKSSGAVSWLHDLSELTHLVEQGGSRRGAQMIMMADWHPDIVEFIISKMQNPTILQFLIDNIKDESIVSAAKNKLKFVPLNESEIQINEYILNQSRLTPGVFSKQIVDQAFERINKG
;
A
#
# COMPACT_ATOMS: atom_id res chain seq x y z
N MET A 1 -25.56 5.03 -12.30
CA MET A 1 -25.45 4.55 -10.91
C MET A 1 -25.95 3.13 -10.83
N VAL A 2 -25.29 2.27 -10.10
CA VAL A 2 -25.65 0.84 -9.97
C VAL A 2 -26.76 0.71 -8.92
N GLU A 3 -27.86 0.02 -9.29
CA GLU A 3 -28.92 -0.31 -8.35
C GLU A 3 -28.78 -1.76 -7.88
N TYR A 4 -28.86 -1.97 -6.58
CA TYR A 4 -28.83 -3.31 -6.00
C TYR A 4 -30.24 -3.90 -5.85
N GLY A 5 -30.35 -5.19 -6.16
CA GLY A 5 -31.63 -5.88 -6.10
C GLY A 5 -32.21 -5.98 -4.68
N LYS A 6 -33.56 -5.89 -4.52
CA LYS A 6 -34.21 -5.95 -3.21
C LYS A 6 -33.84 -7.15 -2.35
N LYS A 7 -33.60 -8.32 -2.96
CA LYS A 7 -33.16 -9.52 -2.24
C LYS A 7 -31.76 -9.35 -1.63
N GLN A 8 -30.85 -8.71 -2.37
CA GLN A 8 -29.49 -8.45 -1.91
C GLN A 8 -29.46 -7.44 -0.77
N VAL A 9 -30.20 -6.32 -0.93
CA VAL A 9 -30.35 -5.31 0.12
C VAL A 9 -30.92 -5.92 1.40
N LYS A 10 -31.98 -6.73 1.28
CA LYS A 10 -32.57 -7.42 2.42
C LYS A 10 -31.56 -8.34 3.12
N LYS A 11 -30.81 -9.13 2.36
CA LYS A 11 -29.80 -10.06 2.91
C LYS A 11 -28.68 -9.32 3.65
N ILE A 12 -28.14 -8.27 3.05
CA ILE A 12 -27.10 -7.45 3.71
C ILE A 12 -27.62 -6.80 4.98
N ASN A 13 -28.85 -6.27 4.98
CA ASN A 13 -29.45 -5.69 6.17
C ASN A 13 -29.66 -6.75 7.28
N GLU A 14 -29.99 -7.99 6.93
CA GLU A 14 -30.06 -9.12 7.87
C GLU A 14 -28.66 -9.49 8.41
N ASP A 15 -27.63 -9.54 7.58
CA ASP A 15 -26.25 -9.80 7.99
C ASP A 15 -25.74 -8.71 8.95
N ILE A 16 -25.99 -7.43 8.64
CA ILE A 16 -25.65 -6.30 9.50
C ILE A 16 -26.32 -6.43 10.86
N LYS A 17 -27.64 -6.67 10.86
CA LYS A 17 -28.43 -6.82 12.09
C LYS A 17 -27.96 -7.97 12.98
N ASN A 18 -27.55 -9.09 12.38
CA ASN A 18 -27.23 -10.32 13.10
C ASN A 18 -25.77 -10.40 13.56
N GLY A 19 -24.82 -9.70 12.91
CA GLY A 19 -23.41 -9.86 13.20
C GLY A 19 -22.59 -8.58 13.22
N PHE A 20 -23.09 -7.47 12.66
CA PHE A 20 -22.33 -6.25 12.43
C PHE A 20 -23.11 -5.01 12.89
N THR A 21 -23.62 -5.04 14.11
CA THR A 21 -24.53 -4.03 14.69
C THR A 21 -23.95 -2.60 14.78
N HIS A 22 -22.62 -2.45 14.59
CA HIS A 22 -21.93 -1.16 14.50
C HIS A 22 -22.06 -0.54 13.09
N LEU A 23 -22.54 -1.29 12.10
CA LEU A 23 -22.78 -0.80 10.75
C LEU A 23 -24.23 -0.38 10.57
N PHE A 24 -24.46 0.48 9.58
CA PHE A 24 -25.78 1.01 9.28
C PHE A 24 -26.43 0.24 8.13
N PRO A 25 -27.70 -0.17 8.29
CA PRO A 25 -28.44 -0.84 7.23
C PRO A 25 -28.66 0.10 6.04
N ILE A 26 -28.83 -0.49 4.86
CA ILE A 26 -29.24 0.22 3.65
C ILE A 26 -30.69 0.68 3.81
N THR A 27 -30.93 1.96 3.58
CA THR A 27 -32.25 2.60 3.58
C THR A 27 -32.69 2.99 2.17
N GLU A 28 -33.97 3.27 1.96
CA GLU A 28 -34.55 3.53 0.63
C GLU A 28 -34.03 4.85 0.00
N ASP A 29 -33.58 5.78 0.81
CA ASP A 29 -32.99 7.07 0.40
C ASP A 29 -31.56 6.98 -0.08
N MET A 30 -30.86 5.90 0.21
CA MET A 30 -29.47 5.69 -0.21
C MET A 30 -29.40 5.35 -1.69
N ASN A 31 -28.61 6.11 -2.43
CA ASN A 31 -28.50 5.96 -3.88
C ASN A 31 -27.08 6.20 -4.41
N MET A 32 -26.13 6.65 -3.59
CA MET A 32 -24.81 6.99 -4.03
C MET A 32 -23.93 5.75 -4.17
N THR A 33 -23.85 5.27 -5.40
CA THR A 33 -22.88 4.28 -5.83
C THR A 33 -21.95 4.92 -6.85
N PHE A 34 -20.71 4.48 -6.86
CA PHE A 34 -19.76 4.85 -7.92
C PHE A 34 -19.85 3.87 -9.09
N GLU A 35 -19.11 4.13 -10.16
CA GLU A 35 -19.03 3.27 -11.34
C GLU A 35 -17.60 2.86 -11.63
N GLY A 36 -17.41 1.74 -12.34
CA GLY A 36 -16.12 1.26 -12.78
C GLY A 36 -15.09 1.14 -11.64
N VAL A 37 -13.90 1.66 -11.89
CA VAL A 37 -12.78 1.58 -10.92
C VAL A 37 -13.09 2.30 -9.61
N SER A 38 -13.81 3.41 -9.63
CA SER A 38 -14.16 4.14 -8.41
C SER A 38 -15.05 3.30 -7.48
N ARG A 39 -16.01 2.55 -8.04
CA ARG A 39 -16.85 1.62 -7.29
C ARG A 39 -16.03 0.45 -6.72
N LEU A 40 -15.16 -0.14 -7.52
CA LEU A 40 -14.27 -1.19 -7.05
C LEU A 40 -13.37 -0.69 -5.91
N VAL A 41 -12.79 0.50 -6.03
CA VAL A 41 -11.96 1.10 -4.98
C VAL A 41 -12.77 1.36 -3.71
N MET A 42 -13.98 1.89 -3.81
CA MET A 42 -14.86 2.08 -2.64
C MET A 42 -15.12 0.74 -1.94
N LEU A 43 -15.62 -0.25 -2.67
CA LEU A 43 -15.99 -1.55 -2.13
C LEU A 43 -14.78 -2.33 -1.59
N ASP A 44 -13.62 -2.24 -2.27
CA ASP A 44 -12.42 -2.97 -1.89
C ASP A 44 -11.64 -2.30 -0.76
N ARG A 45 -11.62 -0.96 -0.69
CA ARG A 45 -10.69 -0.22 0.19
C ARG A 45 -11.35 0.41 1.40
N TYR A 46 -12.62 0.77 1.33
CA TYR A 46 -13.25 1.64 2.32
C TYR A 46 -14.45 1.05 3.02
N THR A 47 -15.03 -0.03 2.48
CA THR A 47 -16.16 -0.72 3.11
C THR A 47 -15.72 -1.71 4.17
N GLN A 48 -16.59 -1.94 5.14
CA GLN A 48 -16.46 -3.06 6.05
C GLN A 48 -16.90 -4.36 5.35
N LYS A 49 -16.23 -5.46 5.70
CA LYS A 49 -16.40 -6.76 5.03
C LYS A 49 -16.71 -7.86 6.03
N ASP A 50 -17.53 -8.82 5.64
CA ASP A 50 -17.64 -10.09 6.34
C ASP A 50 -16.53 -11.05 5.87
N LEU A 51 -15.44 -11.09 6.64
CA LEU A 51 -14.33 -12.01 6.38
C LEU A 51 -14.59 -13.42 6.91
N SER A 52 -15.62 -13.61 7.73
CA SER A 52 -16.02 -14.94 8.23
C SER A 52 -16.69 -15.77 7.14
N LEU A 53 -17.33 -15.12 6.19
CA LEU A 53 -18.07 -15.69 5.06
C LEU A 53 -19.09 -16.77 5.43
N LYS A 54 -19.52 -16.81 6.72
CA LYS A 54 -20.45 -17.83 7.22
C LYS A 54 -21.82 -17.76 6.55
N THR A 55 -22.21 -16.56 6.12
CA THR A 55 -23.50 -16.31 5.46
C THR A 55 -23.36 -16.18 3.95
N LEU A 56 -22.18 -16.53 3.40
CA LEU A 56 -21.97 -16.45 1.95
C LEU A 56 -22.92 -17.40 1.20
N GLY A 57 -23.60 -16.87 0.20
CA GLY A 57 -24.53 -17.64 -0.60
C GLY A 57 -24.85 -17.00 -1.94
N GLU A 58 -25.67 -17.69 -2.73
CA GLU A 58 -26.05 -17.25 -4.08
C GLU A 58 -26.62 -15.83 -4.06
N GLY A 59 -26.19 -15.01 -5.02
CA GLY A 59 -26.58 -13.63 -5.20
C GLY A 59 -25.77 -12.62 -4.37
N ASP A 60 -24.87 -13.06 -3.48
CA ASP A 60 -24.01 -12.14 -2.76
C ASP A 60 -23.03 -11.44 -3.69
N LEU A 61 -22.90 -10.12 -3.52
CA LEU A 61 -21.84 -9.35 -4.15
C LEU A 61 -20.53 -9.65 -3.44
N VAL A 62 -19.49 -9.94 -4.24
CA VAL A 62 -18.17 -10.26 -3.73
C VAL A 62 -17.07 -9.59 -4.56
N ILE A 63 -15.93 -9.39 -3.92
CA ILE A 63 -14.70 -8.94 -4.56
C ILE A 63 -13.70 -10.09 -4.53
N THR A 64 -13.05 -10.35 -5.66
CA THR A 64 -12.08 -11.42 -5.76
C THR A 64 -10.95 -11.10 -6.72
N ILE A 65 -9.93 -11.95 -6.78
CA ILE A 65 -8.82 -11.84 -7.72
C ILE A 65 -9.29 -12.34 -9.07
N VAL A 66 -9.22 -11.49 -10.10
CA VAL A 66 -9.61 -11.81 -11.48
C VAL A 66 -8.39 -12.06 -12.37
N ARG A 67 -7.22 -11.52 -12.02
CA ARG A 67 -5.93 -11.83 -12.65
C ARG A 67 -4.86 -11.97 -11.57
N ASN A 68 -4.18 -13.10 -11.62
CA ASN A 68 -3.16 -13.45 -10.63
C ASN A 68 -1.78 -12.95 -11.07
N ASP A 69 -1.50 -11.68 -10.85
CA ASP A 69 -0.16 -11.12 -11.01
C ASP A 69 0.58 -11.18 -9.66
N PRO A 70 1.81 -11.76 -9.59
CA PRO A 70 2.57 -11.88 -8.34
C PRO A 70 2.85 -10.56 -7.63
N LYS A 71 2.92 -9.46 -8.38
CA LYS A 71 3.20 -8.11 -7.84
C LYS A 71 1.94 -7.26 -7.71
N PHE A 72 1.02 -7.38 -8.67
CA PHE A 72 -0.15 -6.51 -8.80
C PHE A 72 -1.38 -7.33 -9.20
N PRO A 73 -1.91 -8.18 -8.29
CA PRO A 73 -3.11 -8.94 -8.60
C PRO A 73 -4.27 -7.98 -8.91
N ALA A 74 -4.94 -8.22 -10.04
CA ALA A 74 -6.12 -7.45 -10.37
C ALA A 74 -7.32 -8.01 -9.63
N ARG A 75 -8.10 -7.13 -9.03
CA ARG A 75 -9.35 -7.47 -8.33
C ARG A 75 -10.55 -7.05 -9.17
N GLY A 76 -11.66 -7.77 -8.99
CA GLY A 76 -12.91 -7.49 -9.68
C GLY A 76 -14.12 -7.80 -8.83
N ILE A 77 -15.26 -7.31 -9.29
CA ILE A 77 -16.57 -7.46 -8.65
C ILE A 77 -17.36 -8.54 -9.38
N GLY A 78 -18.05 -9.35 -8.63
CA GLY A 78 -18.98 -10.34 -9.18
C GLY A 78 -20.03 -10.76 -8.18
N TYR A 79 -20.90 -11.66 -8.62
CA TYR A 79 -21.98 -12.21 -7.79
C TYR A 79 -21.79 -13.72 -7.66
N VAL A 80 -21.98 -14.22 -6.45
CA VAL A 80 -21.94 -15.65 -6.17
C VAL A 80 -23.06 -16.36 -6.93
N SER A 81 -22.69 -17.33 -7.75
CA SER A 81 -23.65 -18.19 -8.46
C SER A 81 -23.85 -19.53 -7.78
N ASN A 82 -22.81 -20.05 -7.11
CA ASN A 82 -22.86 -21.31 -6.37
C ASN A 82 -21.73 -21.35 -5.34
N VAL A 83 -21.96 -22.04 -4.24
CA VAL A 83 -20.96 -22.37 -3.21
C VAL A 83 -20.92 -23.87 -3.05
N ASP A 84 -19.76 -24.46 -3.29
CA ASP A 84 -19.51 -25.91 -3.17
C ASP A 84 -18.26 -26.15 -2.31
N GLY A 85 -18.47 -26.33 -1.01
CA GLY A 85 -17.39 -26.40 -0.03
C GLY A 85 -16.53 -25.13 -0.05
N ASP A 86 -15.24 -25.28 -0.28
CA ASP A 86 -14.31 -24.17 -0.38
C ASP A 86 -14.29 -23.48 -1.77
N ASN A 87 -14.99 -24.04 -2.76
CA ASN A 87 -15.03 -23.48 -4.10
C ASN A 87 -16.30 -22.65 -4.30
N VAL A 88 -16.11 -21.43 -4.76
CA VAL A 88 -17.18 -20.50 -5.04
C VAL A 88 -17.16 -20.14 -6.52
N THR A 89 -18.28 -20.36 -7.18
CA THR A 89 -18.50 -19.92 -8.57
C THR A 89 -19.04 -18.50 -8.55
N ILE A 90 -18.36 -17.60 -9.23
CA ILE A 90 -18.68 -16.18 -9.25
C ILE A 90 -18.93 -15.76 -10.70
N LYS A 91 -20.07 -15.12 -10.96
CA LYS A 91 -20.34 -14.44 -12.21
C LYS A 91 -19.81 -13.01 -12.12
N LEU A 92 -18.80 -12.68 -12.92
CA LEU A 92 -18.20 -11.35 -12.94
C LEU A 92 -19.11 -10.31 -13.56
N GLU A 93 -19.00 -9.09 -13.10
CA GLU A 93 -19.54 -7.91 -13.78
C GLU A 93 -18.72 -7.62 -15.04
N GLU A 94 -19.31 -6.91 -15.99
CA GLU A 94 -18.74 -6.67 -17.32
C GLU A 94 -17.38 -5.95 -17.23
N ASP A 95 -17.27 -4.92 -16.41
CA ASP A 95 -16.01 -4.20 -16.17
C ASP A 95 -14.90 -5.09 -15.61
N SER A 96 -15.26 -6.04 -14.75
CA SER A 96 -14.32 -6.98 -14.12
C SER A 96 -13.94 -8.11 -15.06
N LEU A 97 -14.86 -8.52 -15.94
CA LEU A 97 -14.65 -9.56 -16.93
C LEU A 97 -13.56 -9.18 -17.93
N ALA A 98 -13.48 -7.90 -18.32
CA ALA A 98 -12.45 -7.40 -19.24
C ALA A 98 -11.01 -7.61 -18.72
N SER A 99 -10.84 -7.75 -17.41
CA SER A 99 -9.54 -7.96 -16.75
C SER A 99 -9.29 -9.40 -16.33
N ALA A 100 -10.26 -10.31 -16.53
CA ALA A 100 -10.18 -11.71 -16.10
C ALA A 100 -9.42 -12.57 -17.10
N GLU A 101 -8.54 -13.45 -16.58
CA GLU A 101 -7.72 -14.34 -17.42
C GLU A 101 -8.35 -15.72 -17.63
N ASP A 102 -9.19 -16.17 -16.70
CA ASP A 102 -9.70 -17.55 -16.63
C ASP A 102 -11.24 -17.63 -16.55
N ALA A 103 -11.92 -16.58 -17.02
CA ALA A 103 -13.38 -16.60 -17.11
C ALA A 103 -13.87 -17.54 -18.22
N ASP A 104 -14.93 -18.28 -17.92
CA ASP A 104 -15.61 -19.10 -18.92
C ASP A 104 -16.42 -18.23 -19.92
N LYS A 105 -17.04 -18.90 -20.91
CA LYS A 105 -17.86 -18.24 -21.94
C LYS A 105 -19.10 -17.51 -21.36
N GLN A 106 -19.49 -17.82 -20.13
CA GLN A 106 -20.61 -17.20 -19.43
C GLN A 106 -20.15 -16.09 -18.47
N GLY A 107 -18.87 -15.76 -18.45
CA GLY A 107 -18.28 -14.77 -17.55
C GLY A 107 -18.15 -15.25 -16.10
N LYS A 108 -18.06 -16.57 -15.88
CA LYS A 108 -17.92 -17.14 -14.56
C LYS A 108 -16.48 -17.56 -14.30
N ILE A 109 -16.06 -17.39 -13.06
CA ILE A 109 -14.78 -17.87 -12.52
C ILE A 109 -15.02 -18.72 -11.27
N ILE A 110 -14.08 -19.60 -10.94
CA ILE A 110 -14.10 -20.36 -9.68
C ILE A 110 -12.94 -19.87 -8.82
N ARG A 111 -13.24 -19.57 -7.56
CA ARG A 111 -12.25 -19.12 -6.59
C ARG A 111 -12.40 -19.89 -5.28
N ASN A 112 -11.26 -20.10 -4.61
CA ASN A 112 -11.31 -20.57 -3.23
C ASN A 112 -11.94 -19.50 -2.34
N ILE A 113 -12.76 -19.89 -1.37
CA ILE A 113 -13.46 -19.00 -0.45
C ILE A 113 -12.51 -18.01 0.27
N ARG A 114 -11.25 -18.41 0.50
CA ARG A 114 -10.22 -17.54 1.11
C ARG A 114 -9.76 -16.38 0.22
N GLN A 115 -10.12 -16.40 -1.06
CA GLN A 115 -9.79 -15.34 -2.03
C GLN A 115 -10.95 -14.36 -2.25
N ILE A 116 -11.98 -14.45 -1.41
CA ILE A 116 -13.23 -13.72 -1.57
C ILE A 116 -13.41 -12.77 -0.40
N ASP A 117 -13.79 -11.55 -0.71
CA ASP A 117 -14.23 -10.55 0.24
C ASP A 117 -15.70 -10.23 0.00
N LYS A 118 -16.52 -10.24 1.05
CA LYS A 118 -17.94 -9.87 1.00
C LYS A 118 -18.13 -8.49 1.61
N PRO A 119 -18.34 -7.42 0.82
CA PRO A 119 -18.67 -6.10 1.34
C PRO A 119 -20.03 -6.08 2.05
N LEU A 120 -20.10 -5.36 3.15
CA LEU A 120 -21.32 -5.13 3.92
C LEU A 120 -21.89 -3.72 3.70
N GLU A 121 -21.07 -2.80 3.24
CA GLU A 121 -21.47 -1.45 2.85
C GLU A 121 -21.42 -1.35 1.32
N LEU A 122 -22.57 -1.15 0.69
CA LEU A 122 -22.71 -1.08 -0.77
C LEU A 122 -22.88 0.35 -1.29
N TYR A 123 -23.41 1.23 -0.45
CA TYR A 123 -23.61 2.64 -0.75
C TYR A 123 -22.65 3.50 0.06
N PHE A 124 -22.20 4.59 -0.53
CA PHE A 124 -21.27 5.50 0.14
C PHE A 124 -21.89 6.18 1.36
N GLU A 125 -23.22 6.38 1.34
CA GLU A 125 -23.97 6.91 2.47
C GLU A 125 -23.88 6.01 3.73
N GLN A 126 -23.71 4.69 3.58
CA GLN A 126 -23.45 3.81 4.74
C GLN A 126 -22.11 4.16 5.40
N ILE A 127 -21.08 4.38 4.59
CA ILE A 127 -19.74 4.82 5.07
C ILE A 127 -19.87 6.19 5.71
N ALA A 128 -20.54 7.15 5.05
CA ALA A 128 -20.75 8.51 5.57
C ALA A 128 -21.48 8.49 6.92
N LYS A 129 -22.50 7.65 7.04
CA LYS A 129 -23.29 7.51 8.28
C LYS A 129 -22.45 6.92 9.41
N ARG A 130 -21.66 5.88 9.13
CA ARG A 130 -20.74 5.28 10.10
C ARG A 130 -19.70 6.29 10.58
N LEU A 131 -19.11 7.06 9.66
CA LEU A 131 -18.18 8.12 10.01
C LEU A 131 -18.80 9.20 10.87
N ALA A 132 -19.93 9.75 10.44
CA ALA A 132 -20.61 10.85 11.11
C ALA A 132 -20.97 10.49 12.56
N HIS A 133 -21.53 9.32 12.79
CA HIS A 133 -21.85 8.85 14.13
C HIS A 133 -20.62 8.63 15.01
N HIS A 134 -19.52 8.13 14.44
CA HIS A 134 -18.31 7.91 15.23
C HIS A 134 -17.56 9.21 15.54
N LEU A 135 -17.46 10.12 14.56
CA LEU A 135 -16.79 11.41 14.74
C LEU A 135 -17.62 12.37 15.62
N GLY A 136 -18.92 12.22 15.61
CA GLY A 136 -19.86 13.03 16.37
C GLY A 136 -20.39 12.35 17.65
N GLU A 137 -19.70 11.35 18.19
CA GLU A 137 -20.16 10.57 19.36
C GLU A 137 -20.44 11.46 20.59
N ASP A 138 -19.67 12.54 20.76
CA ASP A 138 -19.83 13.50 21.85
C ASP A 138 -20.55 14.80 21.40
N GLU A 139 -21.09 14.85 20.19
CA GLU A 139 -21.71 16.04 19.60
C GLU A 139 -23.24 15.96 19.60
N SER A 140 -23.91 17.03 19.20
CA SER A 140 -25.36 17.05 19.02
C SER A 140 -25.80 16.27 17.79
N ASP A 141 -27.04 15.78 17.77
CA ASP A 141 -27.64 15.13 16.60
C ASP A 141 -27.61 16.02 15.35
N GLU A 142 -27.70 17.35 15.51
CA GLU A 142 -27.59 18.32 14.43
C GLU A 142 -26.17 18.27 13.82
N MET A 143 -25.14 18.28 14.65
CA MET A 143 -23.74 18.20 14.20
C MET A 143 -23.44 16.86 13.53
N VAL A 144 -23.96 15.75 14.05
CA VAL A 144 -23.85 14.42 13.41
C VAL A 144 -24.49 14.42 12.03
N ASN A 145 -25.66 15.06 11.89
CA ASN A 145 -26.32 15.19 10.58
C ASN A 145 -25.53 16.09 9.63
N ASP A 146 -24.91 17.15 10.11
CA ASP A 146 -24.04 18.02 9.30
C ASP A 146 -22.81 17.24 8.81
N PHE A 147 -22.13 16.48 9.67
CA PHE A 147 -21.04 15.58 9.25
C PHE A 147 -21.48 14.58 8.21
N TYR A 148 -22.65 13.95 8.40
CA TYR A 148 -23.21 13.04 7.43
C TYR A 148 -23.44 13.71 6.07
N ASN A 149 -24.09 14.86 6.06
CA ASN A 149 -24.41 15.58 4.83
C ASN A 149 -23.16 16.02 4.07
N GLU A 150 -22.15 16.55 4.76
CA GLU A 150 -20.91 16.99 4.16
C GLU A 150 -20.10 15.83 3.57
N VAL A 151 -20.06 14.68 4.25
CA VAL A 151 -19.36 13.50 3.74
C VAL A 151 -20.16 12.82 2.62
N ALA A 152 -21.48 12.64 2.79
CA ALA A 152 -22.32 11.97 1.80
C ALA A 152 -22.38 12.74 0.47
N SER A 153 -22.36 14.10 0.53
CA SER A 153 -22.32 14.96 -0.67
C SER A 153 -20.92 15.11 -1.28
N LEU A 154 -19.89 14.50 -0.70
CA LEU A 154 -18.46 14.65 -1.08
C LEU A 154 -17.91 16.08 -0.97
N ASN A 155 -18.57 16.96 -0.22
CA ASN A 155 -18.02 18.28 0.12
C ASN A 155 -16.80 18.12 1.04
N LEU A 156 -16.84 17.11 1.93
CA LEU A 156 -15.73 16.69 2.77
C LEU A 156 -15.40 15.22 2.47
N VAL A 157 -14.20 14.97 1.99
CA VAL A 157 -13.70 13.60 1.78
C VAL A 157 -12.55 13.34 2.74
N PRO A 158 -12.78 12.63 3.86
CA PRO A 158 -11.72 12.29 4.80
C PRO A 158 -10.64 11.41 4.18
N ALA A 159 -9.46 11.37 4.80
CA ALA A 159 -8.38 10.48 4.38
C ALA A 159 -8.82 9.01 4.44
N GLY A 160 -8.28 8.18 3.56
CA GLY A 160 -8.69 6.77 3.43
C GLY A 160 -8.64 5.96 4.72
N ARG A 161 -7.77 6.31 5.68
CA ARG A 161 -7.73 5.68 7.00
C ARG A 161 -8.96 5.99 7.84
N VAL A 162 -9.45 7.20 7.76
CA VAL A 162 -10.69 7.63 8.43
C VAL A 162 -11.88 6.96 7.75
N LEU A 163 -11.96 7.00 6.40
CA LEU A 163 -13.02 6.33 5.64
C LEU A 163 -13.14 4.83 5.99
N PHE A 164 -12.03 4.13 6.15
CA PHE A 164 -12.04 2.70 6.50
C PHE A 164 -12.25 2.46 7.99
N GLY A 165 -11.53 3.20 8.86
CA GLY A 165 -11.38 2.87 10.27
C GLY A 165 -12.43 3.50 11.19
N ALA A 166 -12.93 4.71 10.88
CA ALA A 166 -13.86 5.39 11.78
C ALA A 166 -15.20 4.63 11.89
N GLY A 167 -15.59 4.33 13.12
CA GLY A 167 -16.78 3.55 13.43
C GLY A 167 -16.72 2.07 13.04
N SER A 168 -15.54 1.55 12.68
CA SER A 168 -15.30 0.12 12.46
C SER A 168 -14.81 -0.54 13.75
N ASN A 169 -15.03 -1.84 13.91
CA ASN A 169 -14.49 -2.62 15.02
C ASN A 169 -13.04 -3.09 14.77
N THR A 170 -12.23 -2.25 14.10
CA THR A 170 -10.85 -2.57 13.76
C THR A 170 -9.85 -1.69 14.52
N ASN A 171 -8.70 -2.24 14.89
CA ASN A 171 -7.63 -1.52 15.58
C ASN A 171 -6.69 -0.81 14.59
N VAL A 172 -7.24 -0.08 13.63
CA VAL A 172 -6.45 0.71 12.68
C VAL A 172 -6.23 2.13 13.18
N THR A 173 -5.12 2.73 12.81
CA THR A 173 -4.87 4.14 13.09
C THR A 173 -5.61 5.04 12.11
N TYR A 174 -6.07 6.20 12.56
CA TYR A 174 -6.62 7.25 11.69
C TYR A 174 -5.55 8.15 11.10
N PHE A 175 -4.33 8.10 11.63
CA PHE A 175 -3.20 8.85 11.11
C PHE A 175 -2.57 8.12 9.93
N ASN A 176 -2.35 8.84 8.84
CA ASN A 176 -1.75 8.26 7.64
C ASN A 176 -0.24 8.04 7.80
N CYS A 177 0.46 8.97 8.46
CA CYS A 177 1.91 8.96 8.57
C CYS A 177 2.38 9.37 9.97
N PHE A 178 3.50 8.78 10.37
CA PHE A 178 4.17 9.03 11.64
C PHE A 178 5.62 9.41 11.38
N VAL A 179 6.08 10.47 12.04
CA VAL A 179 7.50 10.85 12.09
C VAL A 179 8.14 10.10 13.24
N MET A 180 9.12 9.25 12.92
CA MET A 180 9.82 8.46 13.92
C MET A 180 10.93 9.30 14.58
N PRO A 181 11.23 9.07 15.87
CA PRO A 181 12.41 9.64 16.48
C PRO A 181 13.70 9.16 15.81
N PHE A 182 14.80 9.88 16.00
CA PHE A 182 16.10 9.45 15.53
C PHE A 182 16.46 8.07 16.08
N ILE A 183 17.05 7.25 15.22
CA ILE A 183 17.49 5.91 15.60
C ILE A 183 18.70 6.03 16.54
N HIS A 184 18.63 5.45 17.71
CA HIS A 184 19.80 5.33 18.56
C HIS A 184 20.81 4.38 17.93
N ASP A 185 22.07 4.82 17.74
CA ASP A 185 23.13 4.08 17.06
C ASP A 185 23.70 2.93 17.90
N SER A 186 22.87 1.94 18.15
CA SER A 186 23.19 0.70 18.84
C SER A 186 22.31 -0.44 18.32
N ARG A 187 22.72 -1.69 18.51
CA ARG A 187 21.92 -2.85 18.12
C ARG A 187 20.53 -2.84 18.75
N GLY A 188 20.45 -2.49 20.05
CA GLY A 188 19.18 -2.33 20.76
C GLY A 188 18.34 -1.23 20.14
N GLY A 189 18.90 -0.02 19.97
CA GLY A 189 18.15 1.11 19.42
C GLY A 189 17.65 0.88 17.99
N ILE A 190 18.41 0.21 17.14
CA ILE A 190 17.98 -0.18 15.79
C ILE A 190 16.83 -1.21 15.87
N SER A 191 16.95 -2.19 16.76
CA SER A 191 15.90 -3.22 16.96
C SER A 191 14.61 -2.62 17.53
N ASP A 192 14.73 -1.70 18.47
CA ASP A 192 13.58 -0.99 19.05
C ASP A 192 12.86 -0.12 17.99
N HIS A 193 13.64 0.60 17.18
CA HIS A 193 13.08 1.37 16.07
C HIS A 193 12.35 0.45 15.06
N ARG A 194 12.97 -0.67 14.68
CA ARG A 194 12.36 -1.67 13.80
C ARG A 194 11.04 -2.22 14.36
N LYS A 195 10.99 -2.51 15.66
CA LYS A 195 9.77 -2.93 16.34
C LYS A 195 8.68 -1.87 16.26
N GLN A 196 9.01 -0.60 16.55
CA GLN A 196 8.05 0.50 16.50
C GLN A 196 7.51 0.71 15.07
N VAL A 197 8.38 0.65 14.06
CA VAL A 197 7.98 0.72 12.64
C VAL A 197 6.99 -0.40 12.30
N MET A 198 7.28 -1.62 12.71
CA MET A 198 6.40 -2.78 12.49
C MET A 198 5.03 -2.60 13.14
N GLU A 199 4.98 -2.13 14.40
CA GLU A 199 3.73 -1.87 15.12
C GLU A 199 2.86 -0.80 14.44
N ILE A 200 3.47 0.28 13.98
CA ILE A 200 2.74 1.35 13.28
C ILE A 200 2.23 0.85 11.93
N MET A 201 3.08 0.17 11.17
CA MET A 201 2.71 -0.34 9.84
C MET A 201 1.62 -1.40 9.92
N SER A 202 1.65 -2.30 10.89
CA SER A 202 0.62 -3.34 11.06
C SER A 202 -0.77 -2.75 11.33
N ARG A 203 -0.83 -1.54 11.92
CA ARG A 203 -2.08 -0.78 12.14
C ARG A 203 -2.41 0.15 10.97
N GLY A 204 -1.66 0.06 9.89
CA GLY A 204 -1.92 0.78 8.67
C GLY A 204 -1.29 2.16 8.57
N GLY A 205 -0.44 2.58 9.51
CA GLY A 205 0.32 3.83 9.42
C GLY A 205 1.52 3.72 8.48
N GLY A 206 1.82 4.78 7.73
CA GLY A 206 3.11 4.98 7.10
C GLY A 206 4.12 5.57 8.08
N VAL A 207 5.41 5.39 7.86
CA VAL A 207 6.45 5.92 8.74
C VAL A 207 7.50 6.71 7.99
N GLY A 208 8.02 7.77 8.62
CA GLY A 208 9.19 8.51 8.17
C GLY A 208 10.36 8.25 9.11
N THR A 209 11.44 7.68 8.60
CA THR A 209 12.65 7.32 9.34
C THR A 209 13.83 8.18 8.91
N ASN A 210 14.57 8.74 9.86
CA ASN A 210 15.80 9.46 9.59
C ASN A 210 17.02 8.62 10.02
N GLY A 211 17.83 8.20 9.03
CA GLY A 211 19.01 7.38 9.23
C GLY A 211 20.30 8.16 9.55
N SER A 212 20.23 9.49 9.64
CA SER A 212 21.42 10.35 9.81
C SER A 212 22.16 10.15 11.13
N SER A 213 21.51 9.57 12.13
CA SER A 213 22.12 9.26 13.44
C SER A 213 22.93 7.96 13.46
N LEU A 214 22.79 7.12 12.44
CA LEU A 214 23.52 5.86 12.35
C LEU A 214 24.98 6.12 11.90
N ARG A 215 25.92 5.39 12.50
CA ARG A 215 27.32 5.48 12.14
C ARG A 215 27.58 5.05 10.70
N PRO A 216 28.51 5.71 10.00
CA PRO A 216 28.81 5.37 8.63
C PRO A 216 29.53 4.03 8.48
N LYS A 217 29.55 3.53 7.25
CA LYS A 217 30.28 2.34 6.82
C LYS A 217 31.76 2.43 7.20
N ASN A 218 32.32 1.31 7.60
CA ASN A 218 33.72 1.19 8.06
C ASN A 218 34.07 1.91 9.38
N SER A 219 33.11 2.56 10.05
CA SER A 219 33.33 3.08 11.41
C SER A 219 33.63 1.96 12.39
N LEU A 220 34.45 2.23 13.41
CA LEU A 220 34.83 1.24 14.41
C LEU A 220 33.62 0.79 15.25
N ALA A 221 33.38 -0.50 15.27
CA ALA A 221 32.41 -1.16 16.18
C ALA A 221 33.16 -1.70 17.42
N LYS A 222 33.37 -0.82 18.42
CA LYS A 222 34.23 -1.09 19.59
C LYS A 222 33.89 -2.38 20.32
N GLY A 223 32.62 -2.74 20.45
CA GLY A 223 32.18 -3.91 21.22
C GLY A 223 32.53 -5.28 20.60
N VAL A 224 32.88 -5.31 19.32
CA VAL A 224 33.19 -6.54 18.57
C VAL A 224 34.53 -6.45 17.83
N ASN A 225 35.28 -5.39 18.06
CA ASN A 225 36.56 -5.11 17.38
C ASN A 225 36.47 -5.26 15.86
N GLY A 226 35.38 -4.76 15.28
CA GLY A 226 35.05 -4.86 13.86
C GLY A 226 34.68 -3.50 13.26
N LYS A 227 34.19 -3.53 12.02
CA LYS A 227 33.76 -2.35 11.28
C LYS A 227 32.25 -2.38 11.07
N SER A 228 31.62 -1.20 11.05
CA SER A 228 30.21 -1.02 10.75
C SER A 228 29.90 -1.35 9.29
N SER A 229 28.77 -1.99 9.04
CA SER A 229 28.22 -2.18 7.68
C SER A 229 27.67 -0.89 7.06
N GLY A 230 27.49 0.16 7.88
CA GLY A 230 27.00 1.47 7.47
C GLY A 230 25.50 1.67 7.64
N ALA A 231 25.08 2.92 7.56
CA ALA A 231 23.68 3.32 7.74
C ALA A 231 22.78 2.71 6.66
N VAL A 232 23.23 2.67 5.41
CA VAL A 232 22.42 2.18 4.28
C VAL A 232 22.04 0.71 4.44
N SER A 233 22.92 -0.13 4.99
CA SER A 233 22.62 -1.54 5.24
C SER A 233 21.46 -1.73 6.24
N TRP A 234 21.42 -0.93 7.31
CA TRP A 234 20.33 -0.96 8.29
C TRP A 234 19.03 -0.36 7.74
N LEU A 235 19.12 0.67 6.89
CA LEU A 235 17.98 1.24 6.21
C LEU A 235 17.39 0.29 5.17
N HIS A 236 18.21 -0.58 4.57
CA HIS A 236 17.77 -1.65 3.69
C HIS A 236 16.92 -2.70 4.45
N ASP A 237 17.34 -3.11 5.66
CA ASP A 237 16.53 -4.01 6.51
C ASP A 237 15.13 -3.43 6.80
N LEU A 238 15.04 -2.13 7.05
CA LEU A 238 13.75 -1.45 7.23
C LEU A 238 12.92 -1.44 5.94
N SER A 239 13.55 -1.36 4.78
CA SER A 239 12.86 -1.48 3.48
C SER A 239 12.28 -2.88 3.29
N GLU A 240 13.05 -3.92 3.60
CA GLU A 240 12.57 -5.31 3.56
C GLU A 240 11.42 -5.54 4.56
N LEU A 241 11.53 -5.00 5.77
CA LEU A 241 10.43 -5.04 6.74
C LEU A 241 9.13 -4.45 6.17
N THR A 242 9.23 -3.36 5.40
CA THR A 242 8.07 -2.73 4.77
C THR A 242 7.38 -3.64 3.76
N HIS A 243 8.13 -4.52 3.09
CA HIS A 243 7.56 -5.52 2.18
C HIS A 243 6.93 -6.71 2.91
N LEU A 244 7.43 -7.05 4.10
CA LEU A 244 6.93 -8.17 4.90
C LEU A 244 5.65 -7.85 5.65
N VAL A 245 5.46 -6.58 6.06
CA VAL A 245 4.28 -6.17 6.84
C VAL A 245 3.12 -5.91 5.90
N GLU A 246 2.19 -6.85 5.86
CA GLU A 246 0.88 -6.62 5.27
C GLU A 246 0.03 -5.82 6.25
N GLN A 247 -0.46 -4.67 5.78
CA GLN A 247 -1.40 -3.88 6.55
C GLN A 247 -2.78 -4.53 6.47
N GLY A 248 -3.44 -4.69 7.60
CA GLY A 248 -4.84 -5.13 7.64
C GLY A 248 -5.69 -4.31 6.66
N GLY A 249 -6.40 -5.01 5.79
CA GLY A 249 -7.15 -4.40 4.71
C GLY A 249 -6.36 -4.33 3.41
N SER A 250 -6.34 -3.45 2.63
CA SER A 250 -5.94 -3.42 1.23
C SER A 250 -4.70 -2.55 0.93
N ARG A 251 -3.94 -2.13 1.93
CA ARG A 251 -2.83 -1.21 1.72
C ARG A 251 -1.49 -1.83 2.10
N ARG A 252 -0.49 -1.65 1.23
CA ARG A 252 0.90 -2.05 1.48
C ARG A 252 1.58 -1.08 2.46
N GLY A 253 2.60 -1.56 3.19
CA GLY A 253 3.47 -0.73 4.00
C GLY A 253 4.07 0.43 3.19
N ALA A 254 4.21 1.59 3.82
CA ALA A 254 4.82 2.76 3.21
C ALA A 254 5.85 3.34 4.18
N GLN A 255 7.08 3.49 3.69
CA GLN A 255 8.17 4.09 4.46
C GLN A 255 8.87 5.15 3.64
N MET A 256 9.04 6.32 4.24
CA MET A 256 9.95 7.34 3.78
C MET A 256 11.24 7.24 4.57
N ILE A 257 12.37 7.20 3.89
CA ILE A 257 13.70 7.17 4.52
C ILE A 257 14.45 8.44 4.14
N MET A 258 15.03 9.10 5.12
CA MET A 258 15.79 10.32 4.97
C MET A 258 17.22 10.12 5.46
N MET A 259 18.15 10.84 4.85
CA MET A 259 19.53 10.95 5.29
C MET A 259 20.03 12.36 5.05
N ALA A 260 20.76 12.92 6.00
CA ALA A 260 21.36 14.25 5.86
C ALA A 260 22.42 14.24 4.74
N ASP A 261 22.50 15.33 3.99
CA ASP A 261 23.44 15.51 2.88
C ASP A 261 24.91 15.47 3.27
N TRP A 262 25.22 15.79 4.53
CA TRP A 262 26.57 15.72 5.11
C TRP A 262 26.94 14.32 5.64
N HIS A 263 26.02 13.34 5.63
CA HIS A 263 26.31 11.99 6.14
C HIS A 263 27.33 11.29 5.22
N PRO A 264 28.38 10.63 5.76
CA PRO A 264 29.41 9.99 4.93
C PRO A 264 28.88 8.91 3.98
N ASP A 265 27.76 8.27 4.30
CA ASP A 265 27.12 7.24 3.45
C ASP A 265 26.06 7.83 2.50
N ILE A 266 25.95 9.18 2.37
CA ILE A 266 24.90 9.81 1.56
C ILE A 266 24.91 9.35 0.09
N VAL A 267 26.08 9.15 -0.46
CA VAL A 267 26.26 8.70 -1.84
C VAL A 267 25.74 7.28 -2.02
N GLU A 268 26.13 6.36 -1.10
CA GLU A 268 25.63 4.99 -1.10
C GLU A 268 24.08 4.99 -0.94
N PHE A 269 23.54 5.91 -0.13
CA PHE A 269 22.10 6.09 0.04
C PHE A 269 21.41 6.53 -1.26
N ILE A 270 21.96 7.51 -1.97
CA ILE A 270 21.40 8.02 -3.24
C ILE A 270 21.30 6.89 -4.28
N ILE A 271 22.36 6.08 -4.40
CA ILE A 271 22.43 4.99 -5.37
C ILE A 271 21.77 3.69 -4.90
N SER A 272 21.36 3.57 -3.64
CA SER A 272 20.86 2.32 -3.04
C SER A 272 19.63 1.74 -3.74
N LYS A 273 18.80 2.59 -4.38
CA LYS A 273 17.63 2.17 -5.16
C LYS A 273 17.95 1.84 -6.62
N MET A 274 19.18 2.08 -7.06
CA MET A 274 19.62 1.67 -8.39
C MET A 274 19.84 0.16 -8.39
N GLN A 275 19.39 -0.52 -9.43
CA GLN A 275 19.64 -1.95 -9.56
C GLN A 275 21.13 -2.19 -9.81
N ASN A 276 21.69 -3.24 -9.20
CA ASN A 276 23.11 -3.56 -9.34
C ASN A 276 23.45 -3.78 -10.83
N PRO A 277 24.31 -2.93 -11.43
CA PRO A 277 24.67 -3.01 -12.84
C PRO A 277 25.32 -4.36 -13.22
N THR A 278 26.09 -4.96 -12.30
CA THR A 278 26.74 -6.26 -12.51
C THR A 278 25.72 -7.38 -12.71
N ILE A 279 24.62 -7.38 -11.93
CA ILE A 279 23.55 -8.35 -12.09
C ILE A 279 22.82 -8.14 -13.42
N LEU A 280 22.53 -6.88 -13.78
CA LEU A 280 21.87 -6.56 -15.04
C LEU A 280 22.74 -6.98 -16.23
N GLN A 281 24.06 -6.72 -16.18
CA GLN A 281 24.98 -7.14 -17.20
C GLN A 281 25.06 -8.67 -17.29
N PHE A 282 25.14 -9.37 -16.15
CA PHE A 282 25.10 -10.84 -16.12
C PHE A 282 23.84 -11.40 -16.78
N LEU A 283 22.67 -10.82 -16.54
CA LEU A 283 21.42 -11.22 -17.19
C LEU A 283 21.47 -11.02 -18.70
N ILE A 284 22.03 -9.88 -19.16
CA ILE A 284 22.17 -9.57 -20.58
C ILE A 284 23.09 -10.59 -21.28
N ASP A 285 24.17 -11.00 -20.64
CA ASP A 285 25.21 -11.82 -21.24
C ASP A 285 24.88 -13.33 -21.21
N ASN A 286 24.07 -13.76 -20.25
CA ASN A 286 23.87 -15.19 -19.97
C ASN A 286 22.44 -15.71 -20.19
N ILE A 287 21.43 -14.84 -20.32
CA ILE A 287 20.03 -15.23 -20.51
C ILE A 287 19.68 -15.18 -22.00
N LYS A 288 19.00 -16.22 -22.48
CA LYS A 288 18.53 -16.31 -23.88
C LYS A 288 17.12 -15.75 -24.09
N ASP A 289 16.37 -15.50 -23.01
CA ASP A 289 15.04 -14.96 -23.08
C ASP A 289 15.09 -13.46 -23.43
N GLU A 290 14.62 -13.13 -24.64
CA GLU A 290 14.65 -11.77 -25.18
C GLU A 290 13.86 -10.76 -24.34
N SER A 291 12.79 -11.18 -23.65
CA SER A 291 11.98 -10.30 -22.80
C SER A 291 12.76 -9.89 -21.54
N ILE A 292 13.47 -10.83 -20.92
CA ILE A 292 14.35 -10.59 -19.76
C ILE A 292 15.54 -9.72 -20.16
N VAL A 293 16.19 -10.05 -21.28
CA VAL A 293 17.34 -9.29 -21.82
C VAL A 293 16.92 -7.86 -22.15
N SER A 294 15.78 -7.67 -22.81
CA SER A 294 15.25 -6.33 -23.12
C SER A 294 14.92 -5.54 -21.87
N ALA A 295 14.31 -6.15 -20.85
CA ALA A 295 14.01 -5.52 -19.56
C ALA A 295 15.29 -5.14 -18.83
N ALA A 296 16.32 -6.01 -18.81
CA ALA A 296 17.63 -5.74 -18.21
C ALA A 296 18.36 -4.60 -18.93
N LYS A 297 18.37 -4.59 -20.27
CA LYS A 297 18.94 -3.50 -21.08
C LYS A 297 18.24 -2.17 -20.86
N ASN A 298 16.93 -2.16 -20.75
CA ASN A 298 16.15 -0.95 -20.48
C ASN A 298 16.45 -0.37 -19.09
N LYS A 299 16.71 -1.22 -18.11
CA LYS A 299 17.13 -0.80 -16.77
C LYS A 299 18.60 -0.37 -16.71
N LEU A 300 19.47 -1.04 -17.48
CA LEU A 300 20.87 -0.68 -17.59
C LEU A 300 21.09 0.65 -18.35
N LYS A 301 20.18 1.01 -19.28
CA LYS A 301 20.19 2.33 -19.95
C LYS A 301 20.05 3.51 -18.98
N PHE A 302 19.52 3.28 -17.78
CA PHE A 302 19.52 4.28 -16.72
C PHE A 302 20.86 4.32 -15.94
N VAL A 303 21.81 3.43 -16.22
CA VAL A 303 23.15 3.36 -15.61
C VAL A 303 24.18 2.90 -16.67
N PRO A 304 24.46 3.63 -17.72
CA PRO A 304 25.66 3.38 -18.51
C PRO A 304 26.86 3.87 -17.69
N LEU A 305 27.85 3.02 -17.50
CA LEU A 305 29.05 3.32 -16.69
C LEU A 305 29.86 4.56 -17.17
N ASN A 306 29.66 5.02 -18.41
CA ASN A 306 30.34 6.18 -18.96
C ASN A 306 29.45 7.37 -19.34
N GLU A 307 28.17 7.17 -19.66
CA GLU A 307 27.20 8.27 -19.87
C GLU A 307 26.44 8.63 -18.59
N SER A 308 26.39 7.74 -17.59
CA SER A 308 25.75 8.03 -16.31
C SER A 308 26.55 9.00 -15.45
N GLU A 309 27.86 9.08 -15.62
CA GLU A 309 28.67 10.14 -14.99
C GLU A 309 28.15 11.53 -15.38
N ILE A 310 27.82 11.73 -16.65
CA ILE A 310 27.34 12.99 -17.17
C ILE A 310 25.89 13.24 -16.74
N GLN A 311 25.02 12.23 -16.79
CA GLN A 311 23.60 12.39 -16.43
C GLN A 311 23.37 12.48 -14.92
N ILE A 312 24.14 11.73 -14.10
CA ILE A 312 24.10 11.86 -12.64
C ILE A 312 24.69 13.21 -12.24
N ASN A 313 25.79 13.65 -12.86
CA ASN A 313 26.37 14.99 -12.65
C ASN A 313 25.39 16.09 -13.04
N GLU A 314 24.72 16.00 -14.18
CA GLU A 314 23.73 16.98 -14.60
C GLU A 314 22.49 16.96 -13.70
N TYR A 315 22.03 15.79 -13.28
CA TYR A 315 20.92 15.67 -12.34
C TYR A 315 21.28 16.25 -10.97
N ILE A 316 22.45 15.90 -10.40
CA ILE A 316 22.92 16.42 -9.11
C ILE A 316 23.23 17.92 -9.20
N LEU A 317 23.84 18.39 -10.30
CA LEU A 317 24.09 19.80 -10.54
C LEU A 317 22.81 20.60 -10.75
N ASN A 318 21.80 20.04 -11.40
CA ASN A 318 20.49 20.67 -11.53
C ASN A 318 19.74 20.71 -10.21
N GLN A 319 19.82 19.65 -9.39
CA GLN A 319 19.26 19.66 -8.04
C GLN A 319 20.02 20.64 -7.12
N SER A 320 21.34 20.73 -7.22
CA SER A 320 22.13 21.69 -6.45
C SER A 320 21.87 23.15 -6.85
N ARG A 321 21.45 23.40 -8.09
CA ARG A 321 21.00 24.74 -8.56
C ARG A 321 19.62 25.08 -8.02
N LEU A 322 18.75 24.08 -7.85
CA LEU A 322 17.42 24.25 -7.27
C LEU A 322 17.45 24.40 -5.75
N THR A 323 18.48 23.83 -5.10
CA THR A 323 18.65 23.88 -3.66
C THR A 323 20.13 24.19 -3.32
N PRO A 324 20.55 25.48 -3.40
CA PRO A 324 21.92 25.86 -3.16
C PRO A 324 22.40 25.42 -1.77
N GLY A 325 23.50 24.68 -1.68
CA GLY A 325 24.12 24.22 -0.45
C GLY A 325 23.87 22.76 -0.08
N VAL A 326 23.01 22.04 -0.79
CA VAL A 326 22.68 20.63 -0.51
C VAL A 326 23.76 19.67 -1.00
N PHE A 327 24.44 19.99 -2.09
CA PHE A 327 25.52 19.14 -2.65
C PHE A 327 26.80 19.95 -2.87
N SER A 328 27.84 19.67 -2.10
CA SER A 328 29.16 20.21 -2.40
C SER A 328 29.82 19.41 -3.53
N LYS A 329 30.67 20.06 -4.34
CA LYS A 329 31.49 19.41 -5.36
C LYS A 329 32.24 18.21 -4.78
N GLN A 330 32.70 18.30 -3.53
CA GLN A 330 33.41 17.26 -2.83
C GLN A 330 32.58 15.99 -2.60
N ILE A 331 31.29 16.10 -2.35
CA ILE A 331 30.37 14.95 -2.22
C ILE A 331 30.17 14.28 -3.57
N VAL A 332 30.04 15.07 -4.63
CA VAL A 332 29.92 14.59 -6.01
C VAL A 332 31.21 13.85 -6.42
N ASP A 333 32.39 14.44 -6.21
CA ASP A 333 33.66 13.84 -6.54
C ASP A 333 33.92 12.53 -5.75
N GLN A 334 33.52 12.47 -4.46
CA GLN A 334 33.59 11.24 -3.66
C GLN A 334 32.61 10.17 -4.16
N ALA A 335 31.44 10.57 -4.71
CA ALA A 335 30.51 9.65 -5.34
C ALA A 335 31.16 8.94 -6.52
N PHE A 336 31.79 9.69 -7.39
CA PHE A 336 32.46 9.17 -8.58
C PHE A 336 33.65 8.30 -8.25
N GLU A 337 34.47 8.67 -7.28
CA GLU A 337 35.58 7.84 -6.83
C GLU A 337 35.12 6.48 -6.29
N ARG A 338 33.99 6.42 -5.62
CA ARG A 338 33.43 5.15 -5.09
C ARG A 338 32.77 4.30 -6.16
N ILE A 339 32.10 4.89 -7.13
CA ILE A 339 31.49 4.18 -8.26
C ILE A 339 32.59 3.58 -9.14
N ASN A 340 33.73 4.29 -9.34
CA ASN A 340 34.84 3.82 -10.16
C ASN A 340 35.77 2.82 -9.46
N LYS A 341 35.69 2.68 -8.15
CA LYS A 341 36.50 1.72 -7.37
C LYS A 341 35.75 0.41 -7.05
N GLY A 342 34.51 0.21 -7.59
CA GLY A 342 33.73 -1.03 -7.52
C GLY A 342 33.03 -1.24 -6.24
#